data_04cf5cc65c1c23771576489118835d51
#
_entry.id   04cf5cc65c1c23771576489118835d51
#
_cell.length_a   1.000
_cell.length_b   1.000
_cell.length_c   1.000
_cell.angle_alpha   90.00
_cell.angle_beta   90.00
_cell.angle_gamma   90.00
#
_symmetry.space_group_name_H-M   'P 1'
#
loop_
_entity.id
_entity.type
_entity.pdbx_description
1 polymer ?
#
loop_
_entity_poly.entity_id
_entity_poly.type
_entity_poly.pdbx_seq_one_letter_code
_entity_poly.pdbx_strand_id
1 'polypeptide(L)'
;LRTPDVRFWAERGGLLLKRARQTASMNQTVLADLSGTSRTTLSAYEHGRKSPTLETAGRILDAAGFHLTLEPKIAFTEHEGSFHVPDRLPRLPAERALATVDYPAGRRRDLADRADRGAVYSAVLREGSPADLLRYVDGVLLVELWRELELPEAVRAAWNPLVRACLAA
;
A
#
# COMPACT_ATOMS: atom_id res chain seq x y z
N LEU A 1 13.71 -2.56 19.91
CA LEU A 1 13.44 -1.41 19.00
C LEU A 1 14.64 -1.26 18.07
N ARG A 2 14.44 -1.52 16.79
CA ARG A 2 15.47 -1.27 15.77
C ARG A 2 15.60 0.24 15.57
N THR A 3 16.80 0.78 15.73
CA THR A 3 17.07 2.19 15.41
C THR A 3 16.75 2.45 13.94
N PRO A 4 15.97 3.50 13.60
CA PRO A 4 15.68 3.82 12.20
C PRO A 4 16.97 4.09 11.44
N ASP A 5 17.12 3.48 10.27
CA ASP A 5 18.23 3.80 9.39
C ASP A 5 17.95 5.13 8.69
N VAL A 6 18.59 6.19 9.19
CA VAL A 6 18.40 7.55 8.68
C VAL A 6 18.85 7.68 7.21
N ARG A 7 19.90 6.96 6.84
CA ARG A 7 20.41 6.96 5.46
C ARG A 7 19.42 6.32 4.50
N PHE A 8 18.80 5.21 4.90
CA PHE A 8 17.75 4.54 4.13
C PHE A 8 16.59 5.51 3.82
N TRP A 9 16.15 6.28 4.81
CA TRP A 9 15.05 7.23 4.60
C TRP A 9 15.43 8.41 3.71
N ALA A 10 16.67 8.92 3.81
CA ALA A 10 17.14 10.00 2.94
C ALA A 10 17.21 9.54 1.48
N GLU A 11 17.79 8.38 1.22
CA GLU A 11 17.88 7.82 -0.13
C GLU A 11 16.50 7.51 -0.73
N ARG A 12 15.61 6.89 0.07
CA ARG A 12 14.25 6.54 -0.37
C ARG A 12 13.39 7.78 -0.63
N GLY A 13 13.49 8.80 0.21
CA GLY A 13 12.82 10.08 0.01
C GLY A 13 13.28 10.76 -1.27
N GLY A 14 14.58 10.77 -1.54
CA GLY A 14 15.15 11.30 -2.76
C GLY A 14 14.63 10.59 -4.02
N LEU A 15 14.56 9.26 -3.99
CA LEU A 15 14.01 8.47 -5.10
C LEU A 15 12.52 8.77 -5.34
N LEU A 16 11.72 8.99 -4.28
CA LEU A 16 10.32 9.34 -4.43
C LEU A 16 10.15 10.69 -5.11
N LEU A 17 10.91 11.72 -4.71
CA LEU A 17 10.90 13.05 -5.34
C LEU A 17 11.31 12.97 -6.82
N LYS A 18 12.40 12.23 -7.11
CA LYS A 18 12.85 12.01 -8.49
C LYS A 18 11.78 11.30 -9.33
N ARG A 19 11.13 10.27 -8.79
CA ARG A 19 10.06 9.53 -9.47
C ARG A 19 8.86 10.44 -9.76
N ALA A 20 8.41 11.23 -8.77
CA ALA A 20 7.32 12.20 -8.95
C ALA A 20 7.62 13.17 -10.09
N ARG A 21 8.80 13.79 -10.10
CA ARG A 21 9.24 14.67 -11.17
C ARG A 21 9.24 14.00 -12.54
N GLN A 22 9.80 12.80 -12.64
CA GLN A 22 9.86 12.05 -13.89
C GLN A 22 8.47 11.67 -14.41
N THR A 23 7.57 11.26 -13.53
CA THR A 23 6.18 10.93 -13.88
C THR A 23 5.44 12.17 -14.39
N ALA A 24 5.73 13.35 -13.81
CA ALA A 24 5.21 14.63 -14.28
C ALA A 24 5.91 15.16 -15.56
N SER A 25 6.85 14.39 -16.13
CA SER A 25 7.64 14.78 -17.32
C SER A 25 8.40 16.11 -17.16
N MET A 26 8.80 16.44 -15.91
CA MET A 26 9.51 17.68 -15.60
C MET A 26 11.02 17.46 -15.51
N ASN A 27 11.81 18.45 -15.91
CA ASN A 27 13.21 18.52 -15.56
C ASN A 27 13.41 19.17 -14.17
N GLN A 28 14.63 19.09 -13.62
CA GLN A 28 14.93 19.62 -12.28
C GLN A 28 14.74 21.14 -12.18
N THR A 29 14.98 21.89 -13.23
CA THR A 29 14.83 23.34 -13.24
C THR A 29 13.37 23.73 -13.12
N VAL A 30 12.52 23.16 -13.95
CA VAL A 30 11.07 23.42 -13.95
C VAL A 30 10.45 23.09 -12.59
N LEU A 31 10.74 21.90 -12.04
CA LEU A 31 10.18 21.54 -10.73
C LEU A 31 10.72 22.41 -9.59
N ALA A 32 11.99 22.78 -9.65
CA ALA A 32 12.58 23.68 -8.65
C ALA A 32 11.90 25.05 -8.66
N ASP A 33 11.69 25.63 -9.83
CA ASP A 33 11.04 26.93 -10.00
C ASP A 33 9.58 26.87 -9.49
N LEU A 34 8.81 25.84 -9.88
CA LEU A 34 7.42 25.67 -9.48
C LEU A 34 7.27 25.44 -7.96
N SER A 35 8.22 24.74 -7.35
CA SER A 35 8.17 24.41 -5.91
C SER A 35 8.84 25.46 -5.03
N GLY A 36 9.38 26.56 -5.61
CA GLY A 36 10.09 27.58 -4.85
C GLY A 36 11.38 27.09 -4.19
N THR A 37 12.08 26.17 -4.84
CA THR A 37 13.40 25.68 -4.38
C THR A 37 14.46 25.89 -5.46
N SER A 38 15.76 25.76 -5.11
CA SER A 38 16.80 25.84 -6.13
C SER A 38 17.03 24.48 -6.80
N ARG A 39 17.41 24.50 -8.09
CA ARG A 39 17.79 23.29 -8.83
C ARG A 39 18.87 22.48 -8.10
N THR A 40 19.88 23.17 -7.52
CA THR A 40 20.96 22.52 -6.77
C THR A 40 20.45 21.82 -5.53
N THR A 41 19.52 22.45 -4.80
CA THR A 41 18.88 21.89 -3.61
C THR A 41 18.01 20.70 -3.99
N LEU A 42 17.18 20.81 -5.01
CA LEU A 42 16.36 19.69 -5.51
C LEU A 42 17.23 18.50 -5.92
N SER A 43 18.32 18.74 -6.65
CA SER A 43 19.29 17.72 -7.03
C SER A 43 19.91 17.05 -5.79
N ALA A 44 20.25 17.81 -4.74
CA ALA A 44 20.78 17.26 -3.50
C ALA A 44 19.75 16.34 -2.78
N TYR A 45 18.46 16.70 -2.81
CA TYR A 45 17.37 15.87 -2.27
C TYR A 45 17.18 14.58 -3.09
N GLU A 46 17.10 14.68 -4.40
CA GLU A 46 16.91 13.53 -5.29
C GLU A 46 18.04 12.49 -5.20
N HIS A 47 19.24 12.93 -4.85
CA HIS A 47 20.40 12.04 -4.65
C HIS A 47 20.64 11.64 -3.19
N GLY A 48 19.73 11.98 -2.27
CA GLY A 48 19.84 11.62 -0.85
C GLY A 48 20.98 12.34 -0.10
N ARG A 49 21.60 13.36 -0.71
CA ARG A 49 22.69 14.14 -0.08
C ARG A 49 22.19 15.09 1.00
N LYS A 50 20.91 15.48 0.91
CA LYS A 50 20.18 16.26 1.90
C LYS A 50 18.77 15.70 2.05
N SER A 51 18.17 15.89 3.22
CA SER A 51 16.77 15.55 3.46
C SER A 51 15.94 16.83 3.50
N PRO A 52 14.85 16.93 2.74
CA PRO A 52 13.92 18.05 2.86
C PRO A 52 13.13 17.97 4.17
N THR A 53 12.65 19.08 4.67
CA THR A 53 11.59 19.11 5.68
C THR A 53 10.30 18.54 5.08
N LEU A 54 9.35 18.13 5.90
CA LEU A 54 8.04 17.64 5.44
C LEU A 54 7.31 18.70 4.61
N GLU A 55 7.39 19.98 5.03
CA GLU A 55 6.83 21.12 4.29
C GLU A 55 7.47 21.24 2.91
N THR A 56 8.80 21.20 2.83
CA THR A 56 9.52 21.30 1.54
C THR A 56 9.21 20.12 0.63
N ALA A 57 9.16 18.89 1.19
CA ALA A 57 8.79 17.70 0.43
C ALA A 57 7.35 17.80 -0.09
N GLY A 58 6.41 18.27 0.73
CA GLY A 58 5.02 18.51 0.34
C GLY A 58 4.90 19.49 -0.83
N ARG A 59 5.58 20.65 -0.75
CA ARG A 59 5.59 21.65 -1.84
C ARG A 59 6.16 21.10 -3.16
N ILE A 60 7.25 20.33 -3.07
CA ILE A 60 7.86 19.71 -4.26
C ILE A 60 6.94 18.70 -4.89
N LEU A 61 6.29 17.86 -4.08
CA LEU A 61 5.34 16.86 -4.57
C LEU A 61 4.09 17.49 -5.15
N ASP A 62 3.53 18.51 -4.48
CA ASP A 62 2.37 19.25 -4.95
C ASP A 62 2.65 19.92 -6.32
N ALA A 63 3.79 20.55 -6.48
CA ALA A 63 4.24 21.13 -7.76
C ALA A 63 4.39 20.06 -8.88
N ALA A 64 4.65 18.81 -8.52
CA ALA A 64 4.71 17.69 -9.45
C ALA A 64 3.35 16.98 -9.65
N GLY A 65 2.27 17.48 -9.04
CA GLY A 65 0.93 16.89 -9.13
C GLY A 65 0.70 15.70 -8.21
N PHE A 66 1.46 15.57 -7.12
CA PHE A 66 1.35 14.52 -6.12
C PHE A 66 1.08 15.11 -4.73
N HIS A 67 0.46 14.34 -3.85
CA HIS A 67 0.30 14.67 -2.44
C HIS A 67 0.86 13.57 -1.54
N LEU A 68 1.23 13.94 -0.31
CA LEU A 68 1.66 12.99 0.70
C LEU A 68 0.45 12.33 1.35
N THR A 69 0.52 11.02 1.50
CA THR A 69 -0.50 10.24 2.21
C THR A 69 0.14 9.45 3.35
N LEU A 70 -0.55 9.35 4.47
CA LEU A 70 -0.19 8.49 5.58
C LEU A 70 -0.98 7.19 5.48
N GLU A 71 -0.26 6.09 5.41
CA GLU A 71 -0.85 4.76 5.51
C GLU A 71 -0.34 4.08 6.80
N PRO A 72 -1.22 3.46 7.61
CA PRO A 72 -0.78 2.74 8.79
C PRO A 72 0.05 1.53 8.37
N LYS A 73 1.14 1.27 9.10
CA LYS A 73 1.88 0.01 8.94
C LYS A 73 1.02 -1.12 9.47
N ILE A 74 0.82 -2.13 8.63
CA ILE A 74 0.14 -3.37 8.99
C ILE A 74 1.22 -4.41 9.28
N ALA A 75 1.20 -4.95 10.49
CA ALA A 75 2.04 -6.07 10.88
C ALA A 75 1.30 -7.38 10.60
N PHE A 76 2.05 -8.42 10.25
CA PHE A 76 1.50 -9.74 9.93
C PHE A 76 2.07 -10.79 10.86
N THR A 77 1.22 -11.71 11.29
CA THR A 77 1.60 -12.94 11.97
C THR A 77 1.44 -14.09 11.00
N GLU A 78 2.50 -14.88 10.84
CA GLU A 78 2.47 -16.11 10.06
C GLU A 78 1.91 -17.26 10.91
N HIS A 79 0.99 -18.02 10.36
CA HIS A 79 0.36 -19.17 11.00
C HIS A 79 0.69 -20.44 10.23
N GLU A 80 1.19 -21.46 10.96
CA GLU A 80 1.48 -22.81 10.44
C GLU A 80 2.37 -22.83 9.19
N GLY A 81 3.17 -21.79 8.96
CA GLY A 81 4.03 -21.64 7.77
C GLY A 81 3.28 -21.52 6.44
N SER A 82 1.96 -21.27 6.46
CA SER A 82 1.13 -21.32 5.25
C SER A 82 0.28 -20.08 4.99
N PHE A 83 -0.14 -19.33 6.00
CA PHE A 83 -0.96 -18.14 5.78
C PHE A 83 -0.64 -17.04 6.79
N HIS A 84 -1.05 -15.82 6.47
CA HIS A 84 -0.75 -14.62 7.23
C HIS A 84 -2.03 -13.94 7.73
N VAL A 85 -1.99 -13.43 8.97
CA VAL A 85 -3.08 -12.64 9.55
C VAL A 85 -2.54 -11.24 9.91
N PRO A 86 -3.15 -10.16 9.43
CA PRO A 86 -2.72 -8.81 9.77
C PRO A 86 -3.18 -8.41 11.18
N ASP A 87 -2.51 -7.44 11.80
CA ASP A 87 -2.92 -6.84 13.08
C ASP A 87 -4.16 -5.94 12.94
N ARG A 88 -4.49 -5.54 11.72
CA ARG A 88 -5.69 -4.76 11.35
C ARG A 88 -6.07 -5.01 9.90
N LEU A 89 -7.35 -4.84 9.57
CA LEU A 89 -7.82 -5.02 8.20
C LEU A 89 -7.28 -3.92 7.28
N PRO A 90 -6.72 -4.28 6.10
CA PRO A 90 -6.27 -3.31 5.12
C PRO A 90 -7.44 -2.49 4.57
N ARG A 91 -7.15 -1.26 4.15
CA ARG A 91 -8.08 -0.40 3.42
C ARG A 91 -7.48 -0.05 2.08
N LEU A 92 -8.19 -0.35 1.01
CA LEU A 92 -7.76 -0.03 -0.33
C LEU A 92 -8.55 1.17 -0.89
N PRO A 93 -7.93 2.03 -1.71
CA PRO A 93 -8.69 2.96 -2.54
C PRO A 93 -9.70 2.21 -3.40
N ALA A 94 -10.87 2.81 -3.65
CA ALA A 94 -11.98 2.17 -4.36
C ALA A 94 -11.58 1.61 -5.73
N GLU A 95 -10.75 2.35 -6.47
CA GLU A 95 -10.24 1.94 -7.78
C GLU A 95 -9.40 0.65 -7.72
N ARG A 96 -8.74 0.39 -6.59
CA ARG A 96 -7.97 -0.84 -6.36
C ARG A 96 -8.82 -1.95 -5.79
N ALA A 97 -9.72 -1.62 -4.87
CA ALA A 97 -10.61 -2.59 -4.23
C ALA A 97 -11.58 -3.26 -5.21
N LEU A 98 -11.91 -2.58 -6.31
CA LEU A 98 -12.84 -3.03 -7.35
C LEU A 98 -12.16 -3.23 -8.72
N ALA A 99 -10.82 -3.31 -8.75
CA ALA A 99 -10.07 -3.46 -9.98
C ALA A 99 -10.20 -4.87 -10.58
N THR A 100 -9.98 -4.97 -11.88
CA THR A 100 -9.72 -6.26 -12.51
C THR A 100 -8.27 -6.67 -12.24
N VAL A 101 -8.07 -7.88 -11.72
CA VAL A 101 -6.77 -8.41 -11.29
C VAL A 101 -6.46 -9.74 -11.95
N ASP A 102 -5.19 -10.09 -12.02
CA ASP A 102 -4.71 -11.41 -12.43
C ASP A 102 -4.24 -12.17 -11.19
N TYR A 103 -5.19 -12.86 -10.53
CA TYR A 103 -4.89 -13.64 -9.32
C TYR A 103 -5.88 -14.81 -9.15
N PRO A 104 -5.36 -16.04 -8.91
CA PRO A 104 -3.96 -16.44 -9.09
C PRO A 104 -3.50 -16.25 -10.54
N ALA A 105 -2.19 -16.19 -10.76
CA ALA A 105 -1.61 -15.88 -12.07
C ALA A 105 -2.25 -16.67 -13.22
N GLY A 106 -2.57 -15.99 -14.32
CA GLY A 106 -3.27 -16.57 -15.48
C GLY A 106 -4.80 -16.63 -15.33
N ARG A 107 -5.38 -16.11 -14.27
CA ARG A 107 -6.84 -16.00 -14.07
C ARG A 107 -7.25 -14.56 -13.83
N ARG A 108 -7.74 -13.92 -14.88
CA ARG A 108 -8.30 -12.58 -14.78
C ARG A 108 -9.63 -12.61 -14.02
N ARG A 109 -9.75 -11.80 -12.98
CA ARG A 109 -10.90 -11.68 -12.08
C ARG A 109 -11.29 -10.21 -11.92
N ASP A 110 -12.59 -9.95 -11.88
CA ASP A 110 -13.12 -8.61 -11.62
C ASP A 110 -13.51 -8.49 -10.14
N LEU A 111 -12.77 -7.70 -9.36
CA LEU A 111 -13.09 -7.52 -7.94
C LEU A 111 -14.37 -6.71 -7.71
N ALA A 112 -14.95 -6.07 -8.72
CA ALA A 112 -16.29 -5.51 -8.64
C ALA A 112 -17.36 -6.61 -8.61
N ASP A 113 -17.12 -7.74 -9.28
CA ASP A 113 -17.98 -8.91 -9.18
C ASP A 113 -17.81 -9.63 -7.84
N ARG A 114 -18.93 -9.95 -7.19
CA ARG A 114 -18.94 -10.55 -5.85
C ARG A 114 -18.35 -11.97 -5.82
N ALA A 115 -18.63 -12.78 -6.81
CA ALA A 115 -18.14 -14.16 -6.89
C ALA A 115 -16.64 -14.21 -7.19
N ASP A 116 -16.18 -13.39 -8.13
CA ASP A 116 -14.76 -13.25 -8.46
C ASP A 116 -13.96 -12.73 -7.28
N ARG A 117 -14.48 -11.71 -6.58
CA ARG A 117 -13.88 -11.17 -5.36
C ARG A 117 -13.78 -12.23 -4.26
N GLY A 118 -14.85 -13.02 -4.04
CA GLY A 118 -14.85 -14.12 -3.09
C GLY A 118 -13.79 -15.17 -3.40
N ALA A 119 -13.64 -15.53 -4.67
CA ALA A 119 -12.63 -16.48 -5.12
C ALA A 119 -11.20 -15.97 -4.90
N VAL A 120 -10.93 -14.70 -5.21
CA VAL A 120 -9.63 -14.06 -4.96
C VAL A 120 -9.34 -13.98 -3.46
N TYR A 121 -10.30 -13.51 -2.67
CA TYR A 121 -10.12 -13.38 -1.22
C TYR A 121 -9.87 -14.74 -0.56
N SER A 122 -10.64 -15.77 -0.91
CA SER A 122 -10.41 -17.12 -0.39
C SER A 122 -9.01 -17.64 -0.71
N ALA A 123 -8.50 -17.41 -1.92
CA ALA A 123 -7.16 -17.83 -2.30
C ALA A 123 -6.08 -17.02 -1.54
N VAL A 124 -6.22 -15.68 -1.48
CA VAL A 124 -5.24 -14.82 -0.80
C VAL A 124 -5.19 -15.09 0.71
N LEU A 125 -6.33 -15.34 1.35
CA LEU A 125 -6.35 -15.63 2.79
C LEU A 125 -5.71 -16.98 3.12
N ARG A 126 -5.77 -17.96 2.22
CA ARG A 126 -5.22 -19.30 2.43
C ARG A 126 -3.71 -19.38 2.22
N GLU A 127 -3.20 -18.70 1.21
CA GLU A 127 -1.82 -18.91 0.72
C GLU A 127 -1.14 -17.63 0.21
N GLY A 128 -1.82 -16.48 0.32
CA GLY A 128 -1.27 -15.21 -0.11
C GLY A 128 -0.18 -14.69 0.82
N SER A 129 0.81 -14.03 0.24
CA SER A 129 1.82 -13.30 1.00
C SER A 129 1.24 -12.04 1.66
N PRO A 130 1.93 -11.41 2.63
CA PRO A 130 1.56 -10.10 3.15
C PRO A 130 1.37 -9.04 2.05
N ALA A 131 2.17 -9.11 0.98
CA ALA A 131 2.05 -8.20 -0.16
C ALA A 131 0.75 -8.43 -0.95
N ASP A 132 0.33 -9.69 -1.12
CA ASP A 132 -0.92 -10.03 -1.79
C ASP A 132 -2.13 -9.56 -0.96
N LEU A 133 -2.10 -9.75 0.35
CA LEU A 133 -3.13 -9.26 1.26
C LEU A 133 -3.30 -7.73 1.14
N LEU A 134 -2.20 -6.98 1.18
CA LEU A 134 -2.22 -5.52 1.02
C LEU A 134 -2.59 -5.06 -0.40
N ARG A 135 -2.45 -5.91 -1.39
CA ARG A 135 -2.73 -5.59 -2.79
C ARG A 135 -4.17 -5.85 -3.18
N TYR A 136 -4.76 -6.93 -2.70
CA TYR A 136 -6.02 -7.44 -3.21
C TYR A 136 -7.18 -7.41 -2.21
N VAL A 137 -6.91 -7.39 -0.89
CA VAL A 137 -7.95 -7.52 0.11
C VAL A 137 -8.31 -6.17 0.73
N ASP A 138 -9.54 -5.72 0.52
CA ASP A 138 -10.13 -4.60 1.27
C ASP A 138 -10.91 -5.12 2.47
N GLY A 139 -10.68 -4.53 3.63
CA GLY A 139 -11.24 -5.02 4.89
C GLY A 139 -12.76 -4.86 4.98
N VAL A 140 -13.37 -3.83 4.36
CA VAL A 140 -14.83 -3.67 4.37
C VAL A 140 -15.46 -4.75 3.53
N LEU A 141 -14.97 -4.93 2.32
CA LEU A 141 -15.49 -5.92 1.37
C LEU A 141 -15.23 -7.35 1.88
N LEU A 142 -14.14 -7.56 2.64
CA LEU A 142 -13.88 -8.83 3.29
C LEU A 142 -14.95 -9.15 4.35
N VAL A 143 -15.28 -8.18 5.21
CA VAL A 143 -16.29 -8.35 6.26
C VAL A 143 -17.67 -8.66 5.66
N GLU A 144 -18.03 -8.01 4.56
CA GLU A 144 -19.28 -8.27 3.83
C GLU A 144 -19.36 -9.70 3.28
N LEU A 145 -18.24 -10.23 2.80
CA LEU A 145 -18.15 -11.57 2.20
C LEU A 145 -17.85 -12.67 3.21
N TRP A 146 -17.48 -12.32 4.45
CA TRP A 146 -16.88 -13.26 5.40
C TRP A 146 -17.62 -14.59 5.58
N ARG A 147 -18.93 -14.55 5.62
CA ARG A 147 -19.77 -15.75 5.81
C ARG A 147 -19.83 -16.65 4.58
N GLU A 148 -19.60 -16.10 3.40
CA GLU A 148 -19.71 -16.78 2.11
C GLU A 148 -18.37 -17.38 1.64
N LEU A 149 -17.24 -16.92 2.24
CA LEU A 149 -15.92 -17.41 1.86
C LEU A 149 -15.72 -18.87 2.23
N GLU A 150 -15.23 -19.66 1.31
CA GLU A 150 -14.83 -21.05 1.53
C GLU A 150 -13.38 -21.09 2.07
N LEU A 151 -13.24 -21.12 3.39
CA LEU A 151 -11.96 -21.09 4.08
C LEU A 151 -11.78 -22.34 4.96
N PRO A 152 -10.55 -22.88 5.03
CA PRO A 152 -10.19 -23.88 6.04
C PRO A 152 -10.48 -23.37 7.44
N GLU A 153 -10.84 -24.29 8.35
CA GLU A 153 -11.20 -23.93 9.73
C GLU A 153 -10.09 -23.16 10.45
N ALA A 154 -8.82 -23.55 10.27
CA ALA A 154 -7.67 -22.87 10.85
C ALA A 154 -7.56 -21.40 10.39
N VAL A 155 -7.72 -21.14 9.10
CA VAL A 155 -7.72 -19.78 8.54
C VAL A 155 -8.87 -18.97 9.10
N ARG A 156 -10.07 -19.55 9.08
CA ARG A 156 -11.28 -18.90 9.62
C ARG A 156 -11.13 -18.57 11.10
N ALA A 157 -10.62 -19.49 11.90
CA ALA A 157 -10.41 -19.29 13.33
C ALA A 157 -9.40 -18.15 13.61
N ALA A 158 -8.29 -18.10 12.87
CA ALA A 158 -7.26 -17.09 13.04
C ALA A 158 -7.72 -15.69 12.64
N TRP A 159 -8.56 -15.57 11.61
CA TRP A 159 -9.06 -14.27 11.12
C TRP A 159 -10.33 -13.78 11.85
N ASN A 160 -11.12 -14.68 12.48
CA ASN A 160 -12.38 -14.34 13.15
C ASN A 160 -12.26 -13.20 14.18
N PRO A 161 -11.24 -13.13 15.06
CA PRO A 161 -11.13 -12.04 16.03
C PRO A 161 -11.08 -10.67 15.35
N LEU A 162 -10.32 -10.57 14.27
CA LEU A 162 -10.14 -9.33 13.51
C LEU A 162 -11.43 -8.90 12.80
N VAL A 163 -12.12 -9.84 12.16
CA VAL A 163 -13.39 -9.56 11.48
C VAL A 163 -14.48 -9.16 12.48
N ARG A 164 -14.57 -9.85 13.62
CA ARG A 164 -15.55 -9.52 14.68
C ARG A 164 -15.31 -8.14 15.29
N ALA A 165 -14.04 -7.76 15.49
CA ALA A 165 -13.72 -6.43 15.99
C ALA A 165 -14.22 -5.33 15.06
N CYS A 166 -14.20 -5.55 13.74
CA CYS A 166 -14.73 -4.60 12.77
C CYS A 166 -16.26 -4.56 12.67
N LEU A 167 -16.94 -5.65 13.04
CA LEU A 167 -18.42 -5.68 13.08
C LEU A 167 -18.98 -5.03 14.35
N ALA A 168 -18.16 -4.88 15.39
CA ALA A 168 -18.55 -4.30 16.67
C ALA A 168 -18.25 -2.80 16.79
N ALA A 169 -17.54 -2.21 15.84
CA ALA A 169 -17.14 -0.81 15.78
C ALA A 169 -18.11 0.00 14.93
#